data_4ce51aacbe5b4047529740f48fc1775b
#
_entry.id   4ce51aacbe5b4047529740f48fc1775b
#
_cell.length_a   1.000
_cell.length_b   1.000
_cell.length_c   1.000
_cell.angle_alpha   90.00
_cell.angle_beta   90.00
_cell.angle_gamma   90.00
#
_symmetry.space_group_name_H-M   'P 1'
#
loop_
_entity.id
_entity.type
_entity.pdbx_description
1 polymer ?
#
loop_
_entity_poly.entity_id
_entity_poly.type
_entity_poly.pdbx_seq_one_letter_code
_entity_poly.pdbx_strand_id
1 'polypeptide(L)'
;MPEPVASPEGPLAVAPRHPRRLVYLGTPMMAVAPLEALDDAGFEIALVVTGADKRRGRGAPPSATPVKLAALARNLAVSHDLADVAGTGADLGVVVAYGRILRRPLLEALPVVNLHFSLLPRWRGAAPVERAMLAGDQRTGVCVMAVEEGLDTGGIYASAEVAIRRSGTAPELGAQLAEIGARLLVDTLERGLDAPVPQVGEATYAAKITAEDLWLDWSRPAPELERVVRVGGAWTTFRGRRLKVHQARAWPDDLPTETGRPVGELQGSRVSTGSGVLELAQVQPEGRGRVP
;
A
#
# COMPACT_ATOMS: atom_id res chain seq x y z
N MET A 1 12.16 10.55 43.07
CA MET A 1 11.91 10.51 41.63
C MET A 1 10.69 11.37 41.37
N PRO A 2 10.76 12.48 40.62
CA PRO A 2 9.55 13.22 40.27
C PRO A 2 8.75 12.37 39.26
N GLU A 3 7.46 12.23 39.52
CA GLU A 3 6.50 11.65 38.58
C GLU A 3 6.52 12.43 37.26
N PRO A 4 6.41 11.77 36.12
CA PRO A 4 6.26 12.48 34.84
C PRO A 4 4.92 13.23 34.88
N VAL A 5 5.00 14.56 34.87
CA VAL A 5 3.84 15.44 34.69
C VAL A 5 3.32 15.13 33.29
N ALA A 6 2.21 14.39 33.22
CA ALA A 6 1.43 14.24 31.99
C ALA A 6 0.97 15.64 31.60
N SER A 7 1.49 16.18 30.52
CA SER A 7 0.93 17.38 29.90
C SER A 7 -0.55 17.08 29.58
N PRO A 8 -1.49 17.97 29.88
CA PRO A 8 -2.89 17.74 29.52
C PRO A 8 -2.97 17.62 28.00
N GLU A 9 -3.31 16.40 27.54
CA GLU A 9 -3.44 16.11 26.13
C GLU A 9 -4.70 16.83 25.61
N GLY A 10 -4.49 17.83 24.73
CA GLY A 10 -5.57 18.54 24.05
C GLY A 10 -6.35 17.61 23.10
N PRO A 11 -7.60 17.95 22.73
CA PRO A 11 -8.33 17.21 21.71
C PRO A 11 -7.62 17.32 20.35
N LEU A 12 -7.69 16.26 19.53
CA LEU A 12 -7.26 16.31 18.14
C LEU A 12 -8.09 17.33 17.35
N ALA A 13 -7.49 17.94 16.33
CA ALA A 13 -8.17 18.88 15.45
C ALA A 13 -9.33 18.20 14.72
N VAL A 14 -10.45 18.88 14.64
CA VAL A 14 -11.67 18.39 13.96
C VAL A 14 -11.69 18.90 12.53
N ALA A 15 -11.91 18.00 11.58
CA ALA A 15 -11.98 18.37 10.17
C ALA A 15 -13.17 19.29 9.89
N PRO A 16 -12.97 20.39 9.11
CA PRO A 16 -14.09 21.19 8.65
C PRO A 16 -14.94 20.37 7.68
N ARG A 17 -16.24 20.66 7.64
CA ARG A 17 -17.14 19.90 6.77
C ARG A 17 -16.76 20.03 5.30
N HIS A 18 -16.38 21.21 4.85
CA HIS A 18 -15.98 21.50 3.45
C HIS A 18 -14.58 22.10 3.40
N PRO A 19 -13.52 21.27 3.52
CA PRO A 19 -12.16 21.76 3.41
C PRO A 19 -11.87 22.30 2.00
N ARG A 20 -11.03 23.31 1.89
CA ARG A 20 -10.68 23.93 0.61
C ARG A 20 -9.19 23.99 0.37
N ARG A 21 -8.43 24.26 1.42
CA ARG A 21 -6.97 24.40 1.37
C ARG A 21 -6.31 23.21 2.02
N LEU A 22 -5.58 22.43 1.24
CA LEU A 22 -5.08 21.12 1.65
C LEU A 22 -3.55 21.09 1.74
N VAL A 23 -3.03 20.30 2.67
CA VAL A 23 -1.68 19.76 2.62
C VAL A 23 -1.76 18.30 2.19
N TYR A 24 -1.04 17.93 1.15
CA TYR A 24 -0.98 16.55 0.65
C TYR A 24 0.30 15.84 1.11
N LEU A 25 0.16 14.65 1.69
CA LEU A 25 1.28 13.84 2.19
C LEU A 25 1.29 12.48 1.48
N GLY A 26 2.26 12.25 0.60
CA GLY A 26 2.33 11.01 -0.17
C GLY A 26 3.73 10.76 -0.74
N THR A 27 4.04 9.50 -1.10
CA THR A 27 5.38 9.18 -1.61
C THR A 27 5.37 8.30 -2.86
N PRO A 28 4.74 7.09 -2.89
CA PRO A 28 4.82 6.15 -4.01
C PRO A 28 3.86 6.52 -5.16
N MET A 29 3.95 5.75 -6.24
CA MET A 29 3.13 5.93 -7.45
C MET A 29 1.63 5.90 -7.16
N MET A 30 1.17 5.05 -6.23
CA MET A 30 -0.24 4.96 -5.87
C MET A 30 -0.80 6.23 -5.20
N ALA A 31 0.07 7.13 -4.74
CA ALA A 31 -0.31 8.44 -4.20
C ALA A 31 -0.33 9.55 -5.27
N VAL A 32 -0.06 9.24 -6.54
CA VAL A 32 -0.07 10.25 -7.62
C VAL A 32 -1.51 10.55 -8.06
N ALA A 33 -2.29 9.53 -8.43
CA ALA A 33 -3.65 9.73 -8.90
C ALA A 33 -4.57 10.48 -7.90
N PRO A 34 -4.53 10.22 -6.58
CA PRO A 34 -5.28 11.00 -5.60
C PRO A 34 -4.84 12.48 -5.52
N LEU A 35 -3.53 12.78 -5.64
CA LEU A 35 -3.05 14.16 -5.69
C LEU A 35 -3.59 14.91 -6.92
N GLU A 36 -3.45 14.29 -8.08
CA GLU A 36 -3.90 14.85 -9.34
C GLU A 36 -5.41 15.08 -9.35
N ALA A 37 -6.18 14.13 -8.85
CA ALA A 37 -7.64 14.26 -8.76
C ALA A 37 -8.10 15.40 -7.84
N LEU A 38 -7.42 15.63 -6.72
CA LEU A 38 -7.73 16.76 -5.83
C LEU A 38 -7.42 18.10 -6.51
N ASP A 39 -6.29 18.23 -7.19
CA ASP A 39 -5.90 19.43 -7.92
C ASP A 39 -6.86 19.69 -9.08
N ASP A 40 -7.19 18.67 -9.88
CA ASP A 40 -8.15 18.75 -11.00
C ASP A 40 -9.58 19.11 -10.53
N ALA A 41 -9.96 18.71 -9.33
CA ALA A 41 -11.23 19.07 -8.69
C ALA A 41 -11.25 20.50 -8.12
N GLY A 42 -10.13 21.23 -8.19
CA GLY A 42 -10.02 22.63 -7.78
C GLY A 42 -9.79 22.83 -6.28
N PHE A 43 -9.34 21.80 -5.54
CA PHE A 43 -8.83 22.01 -4.19
C PHE A 43 -7.50 22.75 -4.23
N GLU A 44 -7.31 23.72 -3.33
CA GLU A 44 -6.05 24.42 -3.20
C GLU A 44 -5.02 23.56 -2.48
N ILE A 45 -4.04 23.01 -3.21
CA ILE A 45 -2.94 22.24 -2.61
C ILE A 45 -1.84 23.20 -2.17
N ALA A 46 -1.88 23.62 -0.90
CA ALA A 46 -0.94 24.59 -0.34
C ALA A 46 0.50 24.03 -0.26
N LEU A 47 0.65 22.73 0.00
CA LEU A 47 1.95 22.08 0.10
C LEU A 47 1.81 20.57 -0.15
N VAL A 48 2.77 20.01 -0.87
CA VAL A 48 2.94 18.55 -1.02
C VAL A 48 4.16 18.13 -0.21
N VAL A 49 3.95 17.30 0.80
CA VAL A 49 5.03 16.71 1.61
C VAL A 49 5.29 15.28 1.14
N THR A 50 6.52 15.00 0.74
CA THR A 50 6.91 13.69 0.23
C THR A 50 8.25 13.23 0.78
N GLY A 51 8.57 11.96 0.62
CA GLY A 51 9.87 11.41 1.00
C GLY A 51 11.03 12.10 0.26
N ALA A 52 12.20 12.15 0.90
CA ALA A 52 13.40 12.68 0.26
C ALA A 52 13.82 11.84 -0.96
N ASP A 53 14.51 12.48 -1.90
CA ASP A 53 15.09 11.80 -3.06
C ASP A 53 16.04 10.69 -2.61
N LYS A 54 15.92 9.50 -3.20
CA LYS A 54 16.71 8.32 -2.82
C LYS A 54 17.44 7.73 -4.02
N ARG A 55 18.65 7.22 -3.79
CA ARG A 55 19.40 6.47 -4.80
C ARG A 55 18.72 5.09 -5.02
N ARG A 56 18.37 4.79 -6.27
CA ARG A 56 17.78 3.50 -6.67
C ARG A 56 18.83 2.64 -7.37
N GLY A 57 19.83 2.17 -6.62
CA GLY A 57 20.93 1.33 -7.13
C GLY A 57 22.31 1.84 -6.77
N ARG A 58 23.32 0.97 -6.87
CA ARG A 58 24.73 1.36 -6.65
C ARG A 58 25.17 2.34 -7.74
N GLY A 59 25.63 3.54 -7.33
CA GLY A 59 26.14 4.56 -8.28
C GLY A 59 25.08 5.38 -9.01
N ALA A 60 23.78 5.10 -8.88
CA ALA A 60 22.75 5.93 -9.48
C ALA A 60 22.60 7.27 -8.72
N PRO A 61 22.32 8.39 -9.42
CA PRO A 61 21.98 9.64 -8.76
C PRO A 61 20.68 9.49 -7.96
N PRO A 62 20.45 10.34 -6.93
CA PRO A 62 19.16 10.39 -6.24
C PRO A 62 18.04 10.65 -7.24
N SER A 63 16.95 9.91 -7.16
CA SER A 63 15.76 10.10 -7.99
C SER A 63 14.63 10.64 -7.14
N ALA A 64 13.90 11.60 -7.71
CA ALA A 64 12.70 12.15 -7.10
C ALA A 64 11.63 11.08 -6.88
N THR A 65 10.78 11.29 -5.87
CA THR A 65 9.62 10.43 -5.64
C THR A 65 8.57 10.65 -6.74
N PRO A 66 7.73 9.66 -7.06
CA PRO A 66 6.64 9.85 -8.01
C PRO A 66 5.74 11.03 -7.67
N VAL A 67 5.39 11.21 -6.40
CA VAL A 67 4.58 12.35 -5.93
C VAL A 67 5.29 13.68 -6.13
N LYS A 68 6.63 13.76 -5.88
CA LYS A 68 7.41 14.97 -6.16
C LYS A 68 7.35 15.35 -7.65
N LEU A 69 7.53 14.36 -8.53
CA LEU A 69 7.48 14.61 -9.97
C LEU A 69 6.10 15.12 -10.42
N ALA A 70 5.02 14.48 -9.95
CA ALA A 70 3.66 14.89 -10.24
C ALA A 70 3.36 16.31 -9.72
N ALA A 71 3.75 16.62 -8.49
CA ALA A 71 3.57 17.93 -7.87
C ALA A 71 4.29 19.05 -8.66
N LEU A 72 5.55 18.82 -9.03
CA LEU A 72 6.34 19.78 -9.81
C LEU A 72 5.76 20.00 -11.21
N ALA A 73 5.24 18.97 -11.86
CA ALA A 73 4.58 19.08 -13.16
C ALA A 73 3.30 19.94 -13.11
N ARG A 74 2.70 20.06 -11.93
CA ARG A 74 1.51 20.91 -11.66
C ARG A 74 1.85 22.25 -11.00
N ASN A 75 3.13 22.60 -10.88
CA ASN A 75 3.63 23.81 -10.21
C ASN A 75 3.21 23.90 -8.72
N LEU A 76 3.00 22.76 -8.06
CA LEU A 76 2.68 22.71 -6.63
C LEU A 76 3.96 22.83 -5.78
N ALA A 77 3.85 23.51 -4.64
CA ALA A 77 4.94 23.58 -3.68
C ALA A 77 5.26 22.20 -3.07
N VAL A 78 6.55 21.87 -2.96
CA VAL A 78 7.01 20.57 -2.46
C VAL A 78 7.97 20.74 -1.28
N SER A 79 7.77 19.95 -0.23
CA SER A 79 8.71 19.82 0.88
C SER A 79 9.01 18.35 1.22
N HIS A 80 10.07 18.14 2.00
CA HIS A 80 10.45 16.87 2.62
C HIS A 80 10.31 16.90 4.14
N ASP A 81 9.96 18.07 4.70
CA ASP A 81 9.83 18.29 6.13
C ASP A 81 8.36 18.53 6.52
N LEU A 82 7.91 17.84 7.58
CA LEU A 82 6.58 18.05 8.17
C LEU A 82 6.48 19.39 8.90
N ALA A 83 7.60 19.99 9.31
CA ALA A 83 7.61 21.30 9.94
C ALA A 83 7.07 22.40 9.01
N ASP A 84 7.25 22.25 7.70
CA ASP A 84 6.77 23.22 6.70
C ASP A 84 5.24 23.22 6.55
N VAL A 85 4.55 22.27 7.16
CA VAL A 85 3.07 22.25 7.24
C VAL A 85 2.55 23.40 8.08
N ALA A 86 3.30 23.75 9.14
CA ALA A 86 2.98 24.90 9.97
C ALA A 86 3.07 26.21 9.13
N GLY A 87 2.06 27.03 9.20
CA GLY A 87 2.01 28.30 8.44
C GLY A 87 1.48 28.18 7.01
N THR A 88 1.15 26.99 6.49
CA THR A 88 0.48 26.84 5.20
C THR A 88 -0.96 27.39 5.20
N GLY A 89 -1.57 27.51 6.36
CA GLY A 89 -2.98 27.88 6.51
C GLY A 89 -3.93 26.82 5.93
N ALA A 90 -3.47 25.58 5.79
CA ALA A 90 -4.32 24.50 5.35
C ALA A 90 -5.38 24.16 6.42
N ASP A 91 -6.55 23.79 5.98
CA ASP A 91 -7.67 23.38 6.82
C ASP A 91 -7.82 21.85 6.93
N LEU A 92 -7.12 21.10 6.07
CA LEU A 92 -7.08 19.63 6.12
C LEU A 92 -5.75 19.08 5.57
N GLY A 93 -5.22 18.07 6.24
CA GLY A 93 -4.16 17.21 5.71
C GLY A 93 -4.76 15.98 5.01
N VAL A 94 -4.22 15.60 3.86
CA VAL A 94 -4.57 14.38 3.13
C VAL A 94 -3.36 13.48 3.05
N VAL A 95 -3.44 12.28 3.62
CA VAL A 95 -2.36 11.28 3.61
C VAL A 95 -2.69 10.17 2.64
N VAL A 96 -1.73 9.83 1.77
CA VAL A 96 -1.83 8.66 0.90
C VAL A 96 -0.46 7.97 0.83
N ALA A 97 -0.34 6.82 1.46
CA ALA A 97 0.89 6.00 1.46
C ALA A 97 2.17 6.83 1.75
N TYR A 98 2.14 7.68 2.73
CA TYR A 98 3.25 8.57 3.09
C TYR A 98 4.44 7.85 3.75
N GLY A 99 4.14 6.80 4.54
CA GLY A 99 5.16 5.92 5.14
C GLY A 99 5.88 6.50 6.36
N ARG A 100 5.39 7.60 6.95
CA ARG A 100 5.86 8.16 8.22
C ARG A 100 4.69 8.36 9.16
N ILE A 101 4.92 8.18 10.46
CA ILE A 101 3.92 8.41 11.50
C ILE A 101 3.76 9.90 11.70
N LEU A 102 2.53 10.37 11.67
CA LEU A 102 2.17 11.74 12.08
C LEU A 102 2.06 11.77 13.60
N ARG A 103 2.80 12.66 14.21
CA ARG A 103 2.82 12.79 15.66
C ARG A 103 1.70 13.71 16.14
N ARG A 104 1.29 13.51 17.37
CA ARG A 104 0.22 14.24 18.05
C ARG A 104 0.24 15.76 17.88
N PRO A 105 1.37 16.48 18.00
CA PRO A 105 1.38 17.94 17.82
C PRO A 105 0.88 18.40 16.44
N LEU A 106 1.12 17.61 15.38
CA LEU A 106 0.58 17.90 14.06
C LEU A 106 -0.94 17.63 14.00
N LEU A 107 -1.41 16.54 14.62
CA LEU A 107 -2.83 16.16 14.64
C LEU A 107 -3.69 17.08 15.51
N GLU A 108 -3.09 17.73 16.51
CA GLU A 108 -3.74 18.78 17.29
C GLU A 108 -3.85 20.11 16.52
N ALA A 109 -2.90 20.38 15.62
CA ALA A 109 -2.85 21.61 14.84
C ALA A 109 -3.62 21.51 13.50
N LEU A 110 -3.70 20.33 12.89
CA LEU A 110 -4.31 20.11 11.59
C LEU A 110 -5.09 18.78 11.59
N PRO A 111 -6.39 18.80 11.28
CA PRO A 111 -7.12 17.57 11.07
C PRO A 111 -6.59 16.86 9.82
N VAL A 112 -6.54 15.53 9.86
CA VAL A 112 -5.96 14.75 8.77
C VAL A 112 -6.88 13.60 8.39
N VAL A 113 -7.06 13.37 7.09
CA VAL A 113 -7.67 12.17 6.54
C VAL A 113 -6.61 11.30 5.85
N ASN A 114 -6.82 9.99 5.88
CA ASN A 114 -5.97 9.02 5.19
C ASN A 114 -6.80 8.22 4.17
N LEU A 115 -6.28 8.12 2.95
CA LEU A 115 -6.78 7.16 1.96
C LEU A 115 -6.07 5.82 2.20
N HIS A 116 -6.76 4.89 2.85
CA HIS A 116 -6.23 3.59 3.20
C HIS A 116 -6.69 2.51 2.23
N PHE A 117 -5.77 1.64 1.78
CA PHE A 117 -6.00 0.69 0.70
C PHE A 117 -6.46 -0.68 1.20
N SER A 118 -7.45 -0.67 2.10
CA SER A 118 -8.19 -1.86 2.53
C SER A 118 -9.60 -1.49 3.00
N LEU A 119 -10.43 -2.51 3.24
CA LEU A 119 -11.70 -2.38 3.95
C LEU A 119 -11.44 -2.51 5.46
N LEU A 120 -11.20 -1.37 6.12
CA LEU A 120 -10.97 -1.33 7.56
C LEU A 120 -12.17 -1.88 8.35
N PRO A 121 -11.92 -2.57 9.48
CA PRO A 121 -10.67 -2.70 10.24
C PRO A 121 -9.70 -3.78 9.75
N ARG A 122 -9.99 -4.44 8.61
CA ARG A 122 -9.08 -5.42 8.05
C ARG A 122 -7.88 -4.74 7.39
N TRP A 123 -6.68 -5.27 7.67
CA TRP A 123 -5.41 -4.83 7.09
C TRP A 123 -5.00 -3.39 7.46
N ARG A 124 -5.09 -3.01 8.73
CA ARG A 124 -4.44 -1.81 9.25
C ARG A 124 -2.92 -1.91 9.05
N GLY A 125 -2.26 -0.85 8.60
CA GLY A 125 -0.80 -0.80 8.49
C GLY A 125 -0.23 -0.62 7.07
N ALA A 126 1.02 -1.06 6.85
CA ALA A 126 1.87 -0.56 5.78
C ALA A 126 1.69 -1.23 4.40
N ALA A 127 1.15 -2.47 4.34
CA ALA A 127 1.08 -3.25 3.10
C ALA A 127 -0.27 -3.96 2.91
N PRO A 128 -1.40 -3.23 2.98
CA PRO A 128 -2.74 -3.82 2.95
C PRO A 128 -3.04 -4.57 1.64
N VAL A 129 -2.60 -4.05 0.51
CA VAL A 129 -2.82 -4.65 -0.83
C VAL A 129 -2.14 -6.01 -0.94
N GLU A 130 -0.86 -6.06 -0.59
CA GLU A 130 -0.05 -7.28 -0.64
C GLU A 130 -0.55 -8.32 0.36
N ARG A 131 -0.90 -7.91 1.58
CA ARG A 131 -1.40 -8.82 2.62
C ARG A 131 -2.76 -9.41 2.28
N ALA A 132 -3.67 -8.64 1.71
CA ALA A 132 -4.95 -9.15 1.21
C ALA A 132 -4.73 -10.22 0.13
N MET A 133 -3.80 -10.00 -0.81
CA MET A 133 -3.48 -10.98 -1.85
C MET A 133 -2.82 -12.24 -1.28
N LEU A 134 -1.85 -12.11 -0.38
CA LEU A 134 -1.18 -13.25 0.27
C LEU A 134 -2.17 -14.11 1.06
N ALA A 135 -3.10 -13.47 1.77
CA ALA A 135 -4.16 -14.16 2.51
C ALA A 135 -5.18 -14.87 1.61
N GLY A 136 -5.22 -14.54 0.31
CA GLY A 136 -6.19 -15.09 -0.61
C GLY A 136 -7.58 -14.47 -0.51
N ASP A 137 -7.66 -13.25 -0.01
CA ASP A 137 -8.92 -12.50 0.02
C ASP A 137 -9.48 -12.38 -1.40
N GLN A 138 -10.79 -12.50 -1.52
CA GLN A 138 -11.48 -12.34 -2.80
C GLN A 138 -11.88 -10.89 -3.05
N ARG A 139 -11.93 -10.08 -1.99
CA ARG A 139 -12.31 -8.67 -2.00
C ARG A 139 -11.37 -7.86 -1.12
N THR A 140 -11.15 -6.65 -1.51
CA THR A 140 -10.48 -5.61 -0.74
C THR A 140 -11.17 -4.28 -1.02
N GLY A 141 -10.55 -3.15 -0.75
CA GLY A 141 -11.14 -1.86 -1.07
C GLY A 141 -10.26 -0.70 -0.67
N VAL A 142 -10.88 0.45 -0.58
CA VAL A 142 -10.28 1.68 -0.09
C VAL A 142 -11.20 2.35 0.91
N CYS A 143 -10.63 3.00 1.92
CA CYS A 143 -11.35 3.81 2.91
C CYS A 143 -10.75 5.22 2.97
N VAL A 144 -11.61 6.24 3.01
CA VAL A 144 -11.26 7.58 3.48
C VAL A 144 -11.56 7.60 4.97
N MET A 145 -10.53 7.76 5.81
CA MET A 145 -10.65 7.66 7.26
C MET A 145 -10.02 8.87 7.96
N ALA A 146 -10.48 9.19 9.16
CA ALA A 146 -9.82 10.15 10.05
C ALA A 146 -8.47 9.57 10.53
N VAL A 147 -7.46 10.41 10.66
CA VAL A 147 -6.18 10.01 11.27
C VAL A 147 -6.21 10.34 12.75
N GLU A 148 -5.93 9.33 13.56
CA GLU A 148 -5.78 9.41 15.00
C GLU A 148 -4.39 8.92 15.42
N GLU A 149 -4.10 8.85 16.71
CA GLU A 149 -2.79 8.38 17.21
C GLU A 149 -2.54 6.89 16.97
N GLY A 150 -3.61 6.09 16.97
CA GLY A 150 -3.53 4.66 16.70
C GLY A 150 -3.29 4.36 15.22
N LEU A 151 -2.59 3.26 14.94
CA LEU A 151 -2.33 2.84 13.56
C LEU A 151 -3.63 2.47 12.84
N ASP A 152 -4.09 3.35 11.95
CA ASP A 152 -5.29 3.21 11.13
C ASP A 152 -6.55 2.86 11.95
N THR A 153 -6.71 3.49 13.13
CA THR A 153 -7.84 3.24 14.07
C THR A 153 -9.01 4.19 13.89
N GLY A 154 -8.79 5.33 13.26
CA GLY A 154 -9.79 6.39 13.13
C GLY A 154 -11.06 5.98 12.41
N GLY A 155 -12.13 6.72 12.62
CA GLY A 155 -13.41 6.46 11.98
C GLY A 155 -13.40 6.65 10.46
N ILE A 156 -14.32 6.02 9.76
CA ILE A 156 -14.41 5.97 8.30
C ILE A 156 -15.44 6.98 7.80
N TYR A 157 -15.05 7.85 6.86
CA TYR A 157 -15.97 8.76 6.17
C TYR A 157 -16.64 8.09 4.97
N ALA A 158 -15.87 7.30 4.21
CA ALA A 158 -16.36 6.59 3.03
C ALA A 158 -15.51 5.36 2.73
N SER A 159 -16.09 4.38 2.05
CA SER A 159 -15.37 3.20 1.57
C SER A 159 -15.88 2.74 0.21
N ALA A 160 -15.02 2.06 -0.55
CA ALA A 160 -15.39 1.41 -1.79
C ALA A 160 -14.76 0.01 -1.84
N GLU A 161 -15.58 -0.99 -2.15
CA GLU A 161 -15.15 -2.40 -2.27
C GLU A 161 -14.69 -2.71 -3.68
N VAL A 162 -13.66 -3.57 -3.79
CA VAL A 162 -13.06 -4.01 -5.06
C VAL A 162 -12.80 -5.51 -5.01
N ALA A 163 -13.18 -6.24 -6.06
CA ALA A 163 -12.84 -7.65 -6.21
C ALA A 163 -11.36 -7.84 -6.58
N ILE A 164 -10.70 -8.79 -5.94
CA ILE A 164 -9.32 -9.19 -6.28
C ILE A 164 -9.39 -10.22 -7.40
N ARG A 165 -8.90 -9.84 -8.59
CA ARG A 165 -8.88 -10.74 -9.76
C ARG A 165 -7.91 -11.89 -9.53
N ARG A 166 -8.30 -13.10 -9.93
CA ARG A 166 -7.46 -14.31 -9.81
C ARG A 166 -6.10 -14.19 -10.49
N SER A 167 -6.01 -13.51 -11.62
CA SER A 167 -4.78 -13.33 -12.40
C SER A 167 -4.10 -11.97 -12.17
N GLY A 168 -4.71 -11.05 -11.41
CA GLY A 168 -4.15 -9.71 -11.18
C GLY A 168 -2.92 -9.75 -10.26
N THR A 169 -1.99 -8.85 -10.47
CA THR A 169 -0.81 -8.62 -9.64
C THR A 169 -1.05 -7.54 -8.58
N ALA A 170 -0.22 -7.47 -7.54
CA ALA A 170 -0.34 -6.41 -6.53
C ALA A 170 -0.13 -4.99 -7.12
N PRO A 171 0.81 -4.75 -8.06
CA PRO A 171 0.89 -3.46 -8.75
C PRO A 171 -0.37 -3.08 -9.52
N GLU A 172 -1.00 -4.01 -10.23
CA GLU A 172 -2.26 -3.77 -10.97
C GLU A 172 -3.42 -3.48 -10.03
N LEU A 173 -3.55 -4.26 -8.95
CA LEU A 173 -4.56 -4.02 -7.92
C LEU A 173 -4.33 -2.67 -7.23
N GLY A 174 -3.09 -2.35 -6.87
CA GLY A 174 -2.72 -1.06 -6.28
C GLY A 174 -3.06 0.13 -7.18
N ALA A 175 -2.82 0.03 -8.49
CA ALA A 175 -3.20 1.05 -9.46
C ALA A 175 -4.73 1.21 -9.54
N GLN A 176 -5.47 0.11 -9.61
CA GLN A 176 -6.94 0.13 -9.60
C GLN A 176 -7.51 0.78 -8.33
N LEU A 177 -6.94 0.42 -7.16
CA LEU A 177 -7.35 0.99 -5.88
C LEU A 177 -7.00 2.48 -5.78
N ALA A 178 -5.87 2.92 -6.33
CA ALA A 178 -5.48 4.33 -6.36
C ALA A 178 -6.47 5.17 -7.18
N GLU A 179 -6.91 4.67 -8.33
CA GLU A 179 -7.91 5.30 -9.20
C GLU A 179 -9.30 5.42 -8.53
N ILE A 180 -9.75 4.31 -7.92
CA ILE A 180 -11.04 4.26 -7.21
C ILE A 180 -10.97 5.16 -5.96
N GLY A 181 -9.85 5.09 -5.24
CA GLY A 181 -9.62 5.89 -4.05
C GLY A 181 -9.52 7.39 -4.35
N ALA A 182 -8.93 7.76 -5.47
CA ALA A 182 -8.87 9.17 -5.92
C ALA A 182 -10.27 9.75 -6.09
N ARG A 183 -11.15 9.06 -6.81
CA ARG A 183 -12.56 9.46 -6.97
C ARG A 183 -13.30 9.49 -5.64
N LEU A 184 -13.16 8.42 -4.83
CA LEU A 184 -13.81 8.35 -3.52
C LEU A 184 -13.39 9.51 -2.61
N LEU A 185 -12.12 9.89 -2.63
CA LEU A 185 -11.58 10.99 -1.84
C LEU A 185 -12.18 12.33 -2.26
N VAL A 186 -12.16 12.64 -3.56
CA VAL A 186 -12.75 13.87 -4.12
C VAL A 186 -14.24 13.92 -3.76
N ASP A 187 -15.01 12.89 -4.08
CA ASP A 187 -16.46 12.81 -3.80
C ASP A 187 -16.77 13.00 -2.31
N THR A 188 -15.90 12.49 -1.43
CA THR A 188 -16.07 12.58 0.02
C THR A 188 -15.84 14.02 0.49
N LEU A 189 -14.79 14.68 0.02
CA LEU A 189 -14.48 16.07 0.39
C LEU A 189 -15.50 17.07 -0.20
N GLU A 190 -15.96 16.86 -1.42
CA GLU A 190 -16.98 17.71 -2.05
C GLU A 190 -18.35 17.60 -1.36
N ARG A 191 -18.78 16.38 -1.02
CA ARG A 191 -20.02 16.16 -0.23
C ARG A 191 -19.94 16.74 1.16
N GLY A 192 -18.75 16.82 1.70
CA GLY A 192 -18.46 17.28 3.05
C GLY A 192 -18.17 16.14 4.02
N LEU A 193 -17.26 16.42 4.94
CA LEU A 193 -16.87 15.51 6.03
C LEU A 193 -17.85 15.66 7.19
N ASP A 194 -18.81 14.74 7.26
CA ASP A 194 -19.66 14.59 8.45
C ASP A 194 -18.90 13.81 9.54
N ALA A 195 -19.56 13.44 10.65
CA ALA A 195 -18.90 12.63 11.67
C ALA A 195 -18.47 11.27 11.10
N PRO A 196 -17.20 10.87 11.25
CA PRO A 196 -16.74 9.58 10.75
C PRO A 196 -17.35 8.43 11.56
N VAL A 197 -17.70 7.34 10.87
CA VAL A 197 -18.29 6.16 11.50
C VAL A 197 -17.19 5.31 12.13
N PRO A 198 -17.28 4.93 13.42
CA PRO A 198 -16.31 4.03 14.04
C PRO A 198 -16.16 2.71 13.27
N GLN A 199 -14.95 2.19 13.23
CA GLN A 199 -14.68 0.89 12.63
C GLN A 199 -15.33 -0.23 13.46
N VAL A 200 -15.99 -1.20 12.81
CA VAL A 200 -16.68 -2.32 13.45
C VAL A 200 -16.07 -3.63 12.96
N GLY A 201 -15.84 -4.56 13.87
CA GLY A 201 -15.28 -5.88 13.58
C GLY A 201 -13.87 -6.09 14.12
N GLU A 202 -13.31 -7.28 13.86
CA GLU A 202 -11.98 -7.66 14.30
C GLU A 202 -10.90 -7.01 13.40
N ALA A 203 -9.96 -6.32 14.02
CA ALA A 203 -8.87 -5.70 13.33
C ALA A 203 -7.79 -6.73 12.94
N THR A 204 -7.32 -6.67 11.70
CA THR A 204 -6.13 -7.40 11.26
C THR A 204 -5.05 -6.43 10.80
N TYR A 205 -3.79 -6.88 10.79
CA TYR A 205 -2.66 -6.00 10.56
C TYR A 205 -1.85 -6.39 9.33
N ALA A 206 -1.51 -5.39 8.54
CA ALA A 206 -0.74 -5.48 7.31
C ALA A 206 0.70 -5.01 7.54
N ALA A 207 1.50 -5.86 8.19
CA ALA A 207 2.92 -5.60 8.35
C ALA A 207 3.61 -5.46 6.98
N LYS A 208 4.65 -4.62 6.92
CA LYS A 208 5.47 -4.42 5.71
C LYS A 208 5.96 -5.77 5.16
N ILE A 209 5.95 -5.92 3.85
CA ILE A 209 6.42 -7.14 3.18
C ILE A 209 7.94 -7.29 3.35
N THR A 210 8.37 -8.46 3.75
CA THR A 210 9.77 -8.86 3.95
C THR A 210 10.24 -9.84 2.88
N ALA A 211 11.52 -10.12 2.85
CA ALA A 211 12.07 -11.14 1.94
C ALA A 211 11.54 -12.55 2.27
N GLU A 212 11.21 -12.82 3.52
CA GLU A 212 10.65 -14.09 3.99
C GLU A 212 9.22 -14.30 3.48
N ASP A 213 8.39 -13.26 3.48
CA ASP A 213 7.05 -13.30 2.90
C ASP A 213 7.06 -13.68 1.41
N LEU A 214 8.16 -13.39 0.72
CA LEU A 214 8.34 -13.59 -0.73
C LEU A 214 9.15 -14.86 -1.06
N TRP A 215 9.54 -15.63 -0.05
CA TRP A 215 10.17 -16.92 -0.22
C TRP A 215 9.16 -17.98 -0.68
N LEU A 216 9.48 -18.70 -1.75
CA LEU A 216 8.65 -19.81 -2.24
C LEU A 216 9.02 -21.09 -1.44
N ASP A 217 8.26 -21.33 -0.38
CA ASP A 217 8.30 -22.59 0.37
C ASP A 217 7.48 -23.64 -0.37
N TRP A 218 8.15 -24.54 -1.04
CA TRP A 218 7.52 -25.55 -1.89
C TRP A 218 6.62 -26.52 -1.13
N SER A 219 6.72 -26.60 0.20
CA SER A 219 5.82 -27.41 1.04
C SER A 219 4.37 -26.86 1.08
N ARG A 220 4.17 -25.61 0.69
CA ARG A 220 2.86 -24.95 0.63
C ARG A 220 2.10 -25.33 -0.65
N PRO A 221 0.75 -25.19 -0.67
CA PRO A 221 -0.06 -25.41 -1.87
C PRO A 221 0.30 -24.47 -3.03
N ALA A 222 0.25 -24.97 -4.26
CA ALA A 222 0.54 -24.19 -5.47
C ALA A 222 -0.26 -22.88 -5.59
N PRO A 223 -1.57 -22.82 -5.25
CA PRO A 223 -2.31 -21.54 -5.28
C PRO A 223 -1.78 -20.49 -4.29
N GLU A 224 -1.20 -20.93 -3.18
CA GLU A 224 -0.59 -19.99 -2.22
C GLU A 224 0.72 -19.43 -2.78
N LEU A 225 1.54 -20.26 -3.38
CA LEU A 225 2.80 -19.85 -4.01
C LEU A 225 2.55 -18.93 -5.22
N GLU A 226 1.50 -19.19 -6.00
CA GLU A 226 1.08 -18.29 -7.09
C GLU A 226 0.74 -16.90 -6.54
N ARG A 227 0.06 -16.79 -5.39
CA ARG A 227 -0.22 -15.49 -4.74
C ARG A 227 1.07 -14.76 -4.37
N VAL A 228 2.08 -15.48 -3.84
CA VAL A 228 3.40 -14.88 -3.56
C VAL A 228 4.05 -14.32 -4.83
N VAL A 229 3.98 -15.06 -5.95
CA VAL A 229 4.50 -14.59 -7.24
C VAL A 229 3.75 -13.34 -7.71
N ARG A 230 2.44 -13.30 -7.58
CA ARG A 230 1.58 -12.17 -8.00
C ARG A 230 1.80 -10.91 -7.16
N VAL A 231 2.20 -11.04 -5.90
CA VAL A 231 2.61 -9.89 -5.07
C VAL A 231 3.87 -9.25 -5.63
N GLY A 232 4.74 -10.04 -6.25
CA GLY A 232 5.97 -9.58 -6.86
C GLY A 232 7.19 -9.74 -5.96
N GLY A 233 8.34 -9.96 -6.59
CA GLY A 233 9.60 -10.18 -5.87
C GLY A 233 9.78 -11.59 -5.32
N ALA A 234 8.91 -12.54 -5.64
CA ALA A 234 9.01 -13.94 -5.24
C ALA A 234 10.36 -14.54 -5.62
N TRP A 235 10.89 -15.38 -4.74
CA TRP A 235 12.21 -15.98 -4.93
C TRP A 235 12.34 -17.35 -4.26
N THR A 236 13.28 -18.13 -4.77
CA THR A 236 13.69 -19.41 -4.23
C THR A 236 15.19 -19.61 -4.48
N THR A 237 15.70 -20.80 -4.20
CA THR A 237 17.06 -21.21 -4.61
C THR A 237 17.00 -22.31 -5.66
N PHE A 238 17.88 -22.23 -6.64
CA PHE A 238 18.09 -23.27 -7.63
C PHE A 238 19.60 -23.53 -7.80
N ARG A 239 20.01 -24.77 -7.58
CA ARG A 239 21.45 -25.17 -7.61
C ARG A 239 22.32 -24.27 -6.73
N GLY A 240 21.85 -23.95 -5.52
CA GLY A 240 22.58 -23.13 -4.54
C GLY A 240 22.61 -21.62 -4.86
N ARG A 241 21.93 -21.15 -5.90
CA ARG A 241 21.87 -19.73 -6.28
C ARG A 241 20.43 -19.21 -6.20
N ARG A 242 20.30 -17.89 -5.97
CA ARG A 242 18.98 -17.25 -5.92
C ARG A 242 18.32 -17.24 -7.31
N LEU A 243 17.07 -17.65 -7.35
CA LEU A 243 16.20 -17.60 -8.50
C LEU A 243 14.98 -16.75 -8.17
N LYS A 244 14.76 -15.65 -8.88
CA LYS A 244 13.50 -14.89 -8.79
C LYS A 244 12.48 -15.50 -9.74
N VAL A 245 11.22 -15.54 -9.29
CA VAL A 245 10.08 -15.98 -10.08
C VAL A 245 9.18 -14.77 -10.32
N HIS A 246 9.02 -14.40 -11.59
CA HIS A 246 8.24 -13.22 -11.97
C HIS A 246 6.83 -13.57 -12.41
N GLN A 247 6.66 -14.74 -13.02
CA GLN A 247 5.36 -15.26 -13.44
C GLN A 247 5.29 -16.76 -13.21
N ALA A 248 4.17 -17.20 -12.66
CA ALA A 248 3.87 -18.61 -12.45
C ALA A 248 2.37 -18.83 -12.50
N ARG A 249 1.96 -20.08 -12.71
CA ARG A 249 0.58 -20.53 -12.71
C ARG A 249 0.42 -21.76 -11.85
N ALA A 250 -0.54 -21.74 -10.94
CA ALA A 250 -0.92 -22.90 -10.15
C ALA A 250 -1.82 -23.84 -10.99
N TRP A 251 -1.51 -25.12 -10.89
CA TRP A 251 -2.35 -26.19 -11.39
C TRP A 251 -2.89 -26.96 -10.19
N PRO A 252 -4.23 -27.13 -10.07
CA PRO A 252 -4.85 -27.87 -8.98
C PRO A 252 -4.53 -29.37 -9.06
N ASP A 253 -4.79 -30.11 -7.95
CA ASP A 253 -4.45 -31.52 -7.78
C ASP A 253 -5.22 -32.48 -8.68
N ASP A 254 -6.33 -32.07 -9.24
CA ASP A 254 -7.22 -32.86 -10.11
C ASP A 254 -6.68 -33.11 -11.53
N LEU A 255 -5.58 -32.46 -11.91
CA LEU A 255 -4.80 -32.95 -13.05
C LEU A 255 -3.99 -34.17 -12.59
N PRO A 256 -3.79 -35.19 -13.45
CA PRO A 256 -2.91 -36.30 -13.13
C PRO A 256 -1.48 -35.78 -12.92
N THR A 257 -1.26 -35.24 -11.73
CA THR A 257 0.09 -35.00 -11.23
C THR A 257 0.62 -36.39 -10.97
N GLU A 258 1.78 -36.70 -11.47
CA GLU A 258 2.48 -37.93 -11.14
C GLU A 258 2.61 -37.99 -9.62
N THR A 259 1.63 -38.66 -9.00
CA THR A 259 1.55 -38.86 -7.56
C THR A 259 2.81 -39.56 -7.09
N GLY A 260 3.52 -38.92 -6.16
CA GLY A 260 4.71 -39.50 -5.54
C GLY A 260 6.03 -38.75 -5.81
N ARG A 261 6.00 -37.57 -6.41
CA ARG A 261 7.22 -36.75 -6.58
C ARG A 261 7.57 -36.00 -5.29
N PRO A 262 8.86 -35.88 -4.97
CA PRO A 262 9.31 -35.04 -3.88
C PRO A 262 8.90 -33.58 -4.05
N VAL A 263 8.52 -32.94 -2.96
CA VAL A 263 8.22 -31.50 -2.93
C VAL A 263 9.45 -30.71 -3.34
N GLY A 264 9.29 -29.73 -4.22
CA GLY A 264 10.37 -28.90 -4.77
C GLY A 264 11.09 -29.51 -5.99
N GLU A 265 10.67 -30.70 -6.45
CA GLU A 265 11.24 -31.29 -7.65
C GLU A 265 10.78 -30.53 -8.89
N LEU A 266 11.74 -30.15 -9.74
CA LEU A 266 11.52 -29.42 -11.00
C LEU A 266 11.54 -30.39 -12.18
N GLN A 267 10.47 -30.38 -12.98
CA GLN A 267 10.41 -31.06 -14.26
C GLN A 267 10.01 -30.08 -15.37
N GLY A 268 10.91 -29.83 -16.30
CA GLY A 268 10.70 -28.76 -17.28
C GLY A 268 10.52 -27.41 -16.59
N SER A 269 9.33 -26.81 -16.73
CA SER A 269 8.95 -25.57 -16.03
C SER A 269 8.08 -25.80 -14.80
N ARG A 270 7.77 -27.04 -14.42
CA ARG A 270 6.84 -27.39 -13.34
C ARG A 270 7.55 -27.83 -12.09
N VAL A 271 7.13 -27.29 -10.95
CA VAL A 271 7.65 -27.64 -9.62
C VAL A 271 6.55 -28.29 -8.79
N SER A 272 6.84 -29.46 -8.23
CA SER A 272 5.95 -30.14 -7.27
C SER A 272 5.85 -29.34 -5.99
N THR A 273 4.62 -29.15 -5.47
CA THR A 273 4.37 -28.38 -4.26
C THR A 273 3.71 -29.26 -3.19
N GLY A 274 3.43 -28.72 -2.01
CA GLY A 274 2.71 -29.46 -0.97
C GLY A 274 1.33 -29.95 -1.41
N SER A 275 0.69 -29.23 -2.35
CA SER A 275 -0.55 -29.63 -3.02
C SER A 275 -0.61 -28.93 -4.37
N GLY A 276 -0.72 -29.71 -5.46
CA GLY A 276 -0.68 -29.25 -6.82
C GLY A 276 0.73 -28.98 -7.35
N VAL A 277 0.78 -28.29 -8.48
CA VAL A 277 2.01 -27.97 -9.22
C VAL A 277 2.05 -26.50 -9.51
N LEU A 278 3.22 -25.87 -9.34
CA LEU A 278 3.47 -24.50 -9.80
C LEU A 278 4.26 -24.53 -11.11
N GLU A 279 3.68 -24.05 -12.19
CA GLU A 279 4.36 -23.87 -13.46
C GLU A 279 5.02 -22.50 -13.52
N LEU A 280 6.33 -22.47 -13.70
CA LEU A 280 7.13 -21.26 -13.78
C LEU A 280 7.12 -20.76 -15.22
N ALA A 281 6.59 -19.55 -15.45
CA ALA A 281 6.48 -18.97 -16.80
C ALA A 281 7.57 -17.92 -17.08
N GLN A 282 8.04 -17.23 -16.05
CA GLN A 282 9.15 -16.27 -16.20
C GLN A 282 10.01 -16.25 -14.93
N VAL A 283 11.29 -16.50 -15.10
CA VAL A 283 12.26 -16.55 -14.00
C VAL A 283 13.46 -15.64 -14.26
N GLN A 284 14.23 -15.36 -13.21
CA GLN A 284 15.47 -14.59 -13.30
C GLN A 284 16.54 -15.21 -12.41
N PRO A 285 17.52 -15.93 -12.99
CA PRO A 285 18.69 -16.39 -12.26
C PRO A 285 19.55 -15.22 -11.75
N GLU A 286 20.24 -15.45 -10.64
CA GLU A 286 21.14 -14.46 -10.06
C GLU A 286 22.19 -13.97 -11.08
N GLY A 287 22.34 -12.65 -11.20
CA GLY A 287 23.27 -12.00 -12.13
C GLY A 287 22.88 -12.08 -13.61
N ARG A 288 21.67 -12.56 -13.94
CA ARG A 288 21.18 -12.67 -15.32
C ARG A 288 19.90 -11.86 -15.55
N GLY A 289 19.53 -11.69 -16.83
CA GLY A 289 18.23 -11.15 -17.23
C GLY A 289 17.07 -12.12 -16.96
N ARG A 290 15.84 -11.64 -17.17
CA ARG A 290 14.65 -12.50 -17.16
C ARG A 290 14.66 -13.45 -18.35
N VAL A 291 14.22 -14.67 -18.12
CA VAL A 291 14.06 -15.72 -19.13
C VAL A 291 12.71 -16.40 -18.93
N PRO A 292 12.13 -17.01 -20.02
CA PRO A 292 10.93 -17.83 -19.92
C PRO A 292 11.13 -19.03 -19.00
#